data_eb9f4cb959ff560bde57e5f68fffd3d3
#
_entry.id   eb9f4cb959ff560bde57e5f68fffd3d3
#
_cell.length_a   1.000
_cell.length_b   1.000
_cell.length_c   1.000
_cell.angle_alpha   90.00
_cell.angle_beta   90.00
_cell.angle_gamma   90.00
#
_symmetry.space_group_name_H-M   'P 1'
#
loop_
_entity.id
_entity.type
_entity.pdbx_description
1 polymer ?
#
loop_
_entity_poly.entity_id
_entity_poly.type
_entity_poly.pdbx_seq_one_letter_code
_entity_poly.pdbx_strand_id
1 'polypeptide(L)'
;MKAIAIVKYLFTLVGFAMLAGAFFVYNSTSSFLKDAVTAEGIVVELLVSRTSDSISYRPLVEFTAQNGQVIEFAPSAGSNPARYAEGEQVEVLYQAARPSDAKINDFFSLWGVALILAGMGAVFFLVGAGIIVFIALKGRQDEMLKTSGVAIETQYQSVEQNTALSVNGKHPFRVLTQWQNPATSDIHIFKSNNLWFDPSAFIDKETIRVFIAQGNPEKYYVDLSFLPKLK
;
A
#
# COMPACT_ATOMS: atom_id res chain seq x y z
N MET A 1 -16.96 -1.10 -10.88
CA MET A 1 -15.74 -1.90 -11.15
C MET A 1 -14.52 -1.07 -11.55
N LYS A 2 -14.64 0.00 -12.35
CA LYS A 2 -13.49 0.82 -12.77
C LYS A 2 -12.72 1.46 -11.60
N ALA A 3 -13.40 1.95 -10.55
CA ALA A 3 -12.74 2.59 -9.40
C ALA A 3 -11.79 1.63 -8.62
N ILE A 4 -12.24 0.41 -8.30
CA ILE A 4 -11.41 -0.58 -7.58
C ILE A 4 -10.21 -1.01 -8.46
N ALA A 5 -10.43 -1.12 -9.77
CA ALA A 5 -9.35 -1.41 -10.70
C ALA A 5 -8.30 -0.29 -10.74
N ILE A 6 -8.73 0.97 -10.76
CA ILE A 6 -7.83 2.12 -10.73
C ILE A 6 -7.04 2.15 -9.41
N VAL A 7 -7.71 2.01 -8.26
CA VAL A 7 -7.07 2.05 -6.93
C VAL A 7 -5.97 1.01 -6.81
N LYS A 8 -6.24 -0.27 -7.13
CA LYS A 8 -5.23 -1.33 -6.99
C LYS A 8 -3.99 -1.08 -7.84
N TYR A 9 -4.15 -0.64 -9.10
CA TYR A 9 -3.01 -0.38 -9.97
C TYR A 9 -2.26 0.89 -9.57
N LEU A 10 -2.98 1.95 -9.17
CA LEU A 10 -2.38 3.19 -8.69
C LEU A 10 -1.52 2.94 -7.45
N PHE A 11 -2.06 2.24 -6.45
CA PHE A 11 -1.33 1.92 -5.22
C PHE A 11 -0.10 1.04 -5.50
N THR A 12 -0.24 0.03 -6.35
CA THR A 12 0.90 -0.83 -6.73
C THR A 12 1.99 -0.02 -7.44
N LEU A 13 1.61 0.85 -8.39
CA LEU A 13 2.55 1.65 -9.19
C LEU A 13 3.25 2.70 -8.32
N VAL A 14 2.50 3.44 -7.49
CA VAL A 14 3.06 4.43 -6.57
C VAL A 14 3.99 3.75 -5.57
N GLY A 15 3.55 2.64 -4.96
CA GLY A 15 4.38 1.87 -4.03
C GLY A 15 5.67 1.37 -4.68
N PHE A 16 5.60 0.85 -5.90
CA PHE A 16 6.78 0.42 -6.65
C PHE A 16 7.73 1.59 -6.98
N ALA A 17 7.19 2.73 -7.41
CA ALA A 17 8.00 3.92 -7.70
C ALA A 17 8.73 4.43 -6.45
N MET A 18 8.06 4.43 -5.28
CA MET A 18 8.67 4.82 -4.01
C MET A 18 9.76 3.84 -3.58
N LEU A 19 9.55 2.52 -3.73
CA LEU A 19 10.57 1.50 -3.43
C LEU A 19 11.79 1.63 -4.37
N ALA A 20 11.56 1.90 -5.65
CA ALA A 20 12.64 2.17 -6.61
C ALA A 20 13.41 3.45 -6.23
N GLY A 21 12.71 4.51 -5.82
CA GLY A 21 13.31 5.73 -5.28
C GLY A 21 14.13 5.48 -4.01
N ALA A 22 13.60 4.69 -3.07
CA ALA A 22 14.32 4.29 -1.86
C ALA A 22 15.62 3.54 -2.19
N PHE A 23 15.56 2.61 -3.14
CA PHE A 23 16.74 1.86 -3.61
C PHE A 23 17.77 2.77 -4.27
N PHE A 24 17.34 3.74 -5.07
CA PHE A 24 18.23 4.73 -5.69
C PHE A 24 18.93 5.59 -4.62
N VAL A 25 18.18 6.12 -3.64
CA VAL A 25 18.74 6.92 -2.53
C VAL A 25 19.71 6.09 -1.71
N TYR A 26 19.35 4.83 -1.39
CA TYR A 26 20.21 3.90 -0.68
C TYR A 26 21.57 3.70 -1.41
N ASN A 27 21.52 3.41 -2.71
CA ASN A 27 22.74 3.22 -3.50
C ASN A 27 23.60 4.50 -3.60
N SER A 28 22.94 5.66 -3.76
CA SER A 28 23.62 6.95 -3.80
C SER A 28 24.35 7.24 -2.48
N THR A 29 23.66 7.04 -1.34
CA THR A 29 24.27 7.21 -0.02
C THR A 29 25.38 6.20 0.23
N SER A 30 25.18 4.93 -0.15
CA SER A 30 26.20 3.89 -0.01
C SER A 30 27.45 4.20 -0.87
N SER A 31 27.26 4.74 -2.06
CA SER A 31 28.38 5.16 -2.93
C SER A 31 29.10 6.38 -2.36
N PHE A 32 28.36 7.35 -1.83
CA PHE A 32 28.92 8.51 -1.14
C PHE A 32 29.82 8.07 0.02
N LEU A 33 29.36 7.13 0.86
CA LEU A 33 30.07 6.65 2.05
C LEU A 33 31.37 5.91 1.73
N LYS A 34 31.53 5.32 0.53
CA LYS A 34 32.75 4.60 0.15
C LYS A 34 33.97 5.51 0.05
N ASP A 35 33.76 6.74 -0.43
CA ASP A 35 34.81 7.71 -0.70
C ASP A 35 34.73 8.92 0.25
N ALA A 36 33.90 8.85 1.28
CA ALA A 36 33.72 9.92 2.23
C ALA A 36 34.90 9.99 3.22
N VAL A 37 35.30 11.21 3.51
CA VAL A 37 36.29 11.56 4.52
C VAL A 37 35.57 12.23 5.68
N THR A 38 36.01 11.95 6.90
CA THR A 38 35.44 12.51 8.12
C THR A 38 36.14 13.82 8.50
N ALA A 39 35.38 14.80 8.96
CA ALA A 39 35.87 16.02 9.60
C ALA A 39 35.00 16.40 10.82
N GLU A 40 35.55 17.15 11.74
CA GLU A 40 34.78 17.79 12.81
C GLU A 40 34.17 19.10 12.28
N GLY A 41 32.90 19.28 12.51
CA GLY A 41 32.14 20.49 12.16
C GLY A 41 31.44 21.07 13.38
N ILE A 42 31.03 22.32 13.26
CA ILE A 42 30.25 23.02 14.27
C ILE A 42 28.98 23.59 13.66
N VAL A 43 27.88 23.51 14.36
CA VAL A 43 26.62 24.16 13.95
C VAL A 43 26.73 25.65 14.26
N VAL A 44 26.81 26.47 13.22
CA VAL A 44 26.98 27.93 13.38
C VAL A 44 25.65 28.67 13.47
N GLU A 45 24.59 28.14 12.86
CA GLU A 45 23.27 28.74 12.84
C GLU A 45 22.17 27.69 12.61
N LEU A 46 20.95 27.97 13.08
CA LEU A 46 19.75 27.21 12.74
C LEU A 46 18.89 27.97 11.71
N LEU A 47 18.94 27.56 10.47
CA LEU A 47 18.14 28.12 9.39
C LEU A 47 16.66 27.73 9.56
N VAL A 48 15.82 28.72 9.80
CA VAL A 48 14.37 28.52 9.99
C VAL A 48 13.64 28.61 8.66
N SER A 49 12.97 27.53 8.28
CA SER A 49 12.04 27.52 7.15
C SER A 49 10.61 27.49 7.69
N ARG A 50 9.82 28.50 7.30
CA ARG A 50 8.40 28.61 7.69
C ARG A 50 7.53 28.46 6.46
N THR A 51 6.57 27.56 6.55
CA THR A 51 5.45 27.46 5.60
C THR A 51 4.15 27.81 6.34
N SER A 52 3.01 27.89 5.63
CA SER A 52 1.71 28.19 6.26
C SER A 52 1.36 27.23 7.41
N ASP A 53 1.79 26.00 7.35
CA ASP A 53 1.35 24.92 8.25
C ASP A 53 2.47 24.30 9.08
N SER A 54 3.74 24.67 8.85
CA SER A 54 4.86 24.06 9.55
C SER A 54 6.09 24.98 9.66
N ILE A 55 6.86 24.74 10.72
CA ILE A 55 8.19 25.33 10.92
C ILE A 55 9.18 24.17 10.91
N SER A 56 10.30 24.34 10.23
CA SER A 56 11.42 23.39 10.28
C SER A 56 12.75 24.09 10.42
N TYR A 57 13.68 23.43 11.12
CA TYR A 57 15.00 23.92 11.42
C TYR A 57 16.04 23.09 10.67
N ARG A 58 16.97 23.73 9.98
CA ARG A 58 18.11 23.09 9.32
C ARG A 58 19.39 23.65 9.91
N PRO A 59 20.32 22.83 10.40
CA PRO A 59 21.60 23.35 10.89
C PRO A 59 22.44 23.85 9.71
N LEU A 60 23.04 25.03 9.85
CA LEU A 60 24.17 25.46 9.03
C LEU A 60 25.42 24.98 9.73
N VAL A 61 26.18 24.10 9.08
CA VAL A 61 27.36 23.48 9.65
C VAL A 61 28.61 24.01 8.95
N GLU A 62 29.57 24.48 9.72
CA GLU A 62 30.90 24.87 9.27
C GLU A 62 31.90 23.75 9.60
N PHE A 63 32.78 23.41 8.67
CA PHE A 63 33.88 22.49 8.89
C PHE A 63 35.10 22.87 8.04
N THR A 64 36.30 22.40 8.44
CA THR A 64 37.53 22.59 7.68
C THR A 64 37.88 21.30 6.93
N ALA A 65 37.94 21.38 5.61
CA ALA A 65 38.33 20.27 4.76
C ALA A 65 39.86 20.01 4.85
N GLN A 66 40.32 18.84 4.42
CA GLN A 66 41.74 18.44 4.44
C GLN A 66 42.66 19.41 3.67
N ASN A 67 42.15 20.12 2.69
CA ASN A 67 42.88 21.12 1.91
C ASN A 67 42.97 22.49 2.63
N GLY A 68 42.48 22.62 3.85
CA GLY A 68 42.46 23.83 4.64
C GLY A 68 41.31 24.80 4.31
N GLN A 69 40.40 24.47 3.39
CA GLN A 69 39.24 25.31 3.10
C GLN A 69 38.20 25.17 4.20
N VAL A 70 37.67 26.32 4.67
CA VAL A 70 36.49 26.37 5.52
C VAL A 70 35.26 26.33 4.63
N ILE A 71 34.35 25.44 4.91
CA ILE A 71 33.14 25.15 4.13
C ILE A 71 31.93 25.17 5.02
N GLU A 72 30.91 25.88 4.57
CA GLU A 72 29.60 25.85 5.18
C GLU A 72 28.62 25.06 4.30
N PHE A 73 27.81 24.23 4.93
CA PHE A 73 26.72 23.52 4.26
C PHE A 73 25.51 23.38 5.17
N ALA A 74 24.31 23.26 4.57
CA ALA A 74 23.09 22.94 5.27
C ALA A 74 22.43 21.73 4.63
N PRO A 75 22.01 20.71 5.40
CA PRO A 75 21.22 19.60 4.89
C PRO A 75 19.95 20.07 4.20
N SER A 76 19.51 19.36 3.17
CA SER A 76 18.26 19.70 2.44
C SER A 76 17.00 19.47 3.29
N ALA A 77 17.04 18.54 4.24
CA ALA A 77 15.92 18.23 5.13
C ALA A 77 16.10 18.93 6.48
N GLY A 78 15.03 19.58 6.95
CA GLY A 78 14.93 20.12 8.31
C GLY A 78 14.14 19.21 9.24
N SER A 79 14.15 19.55 10.54
CA SER A 79 13.37 18.86 11.57
C SER A 79 12.59 19.84 12.45
N ASN A 80 11.53 19.39 13.07
CA ASN A 80 10.84 20.11 14.14
C ASN A 80 10.44 19.08 15.22
N PRO A 81 10.97 19.23 16.47
CA PRO A 81 11.93 20.26 16.91
C PRO A 81 13.28 20.19 16.20
N ALA A 82 14.11 21.23 16.38
CA ALA A 82 15.49 21.25 15.91
C ALA A 82 16.24 20.05 16.50
N ARG A 83 17.02 19.35 15.67
CA ARG A 83 17.77 18.16 16.09
C ARG A 83 19.13 18.51 16.69
N TYR A 84 19.66 19.65 16.32
CA TYR A 84 20.94 20.18 16.74
C TYR A 84 20.77 21.55 17.37
N ALA A 85 21.70 21.95 18.21
CA ALA A 85 21.79 23.30 18.80
C ALA A 85 22.92 24.09 18.16
N GLU A 86 22.82 25.43 18.18
CA GLU A 86 23.93 26.30 17.79
C GLU A 86 25.12 26.08 18.74
N GLY A 87 26.33 25.99 18.19
CA GLY A 87 27.56 25.67 18.90
C GLY A 87 27.78 24.16 19.10
N GLU A 88 26.85 23.29 18.68
CA GLU A 88 27.01 21.85 18.81
C GLU A 88 28.06 21.32 17.82
N GLN A 89 28.96 20.47 18.30
CA GLN A 89 29.94 19.77 17.48
C GLN A 89 29.28 18.55 16.82
N VAL A 90 29.51 18.40 15.52
CA VAL A 90 28.97 17.31 14.73
C VAL A 90 30.06 16.68 13.85
N GLU A 91 29.97 15.39 13.64
CA GLU A 91 30.83 14.71 12.68
C GLU A 91 30.28 14.91 11.27
N VAL A 92 31.13 15.36 10.36
CA VAL A 92 30.79 15.64 8.96
C VAL A 92 31.47 14.63 8.05
N LEU A 93 30.72 14.08 7.11
CA LEU A 93 31.20 13.25 6.01
C LEU A 93 31.18 14.08 4.72
N TYR A 94 32.29 14.13 4.00
CA TYR A 94 32.36 14.85 2.73
C TYR A 94 33.27 14.11 1.75
N GLN A 95 33.11 14.40 0.45
CA GLN A 95 33.99 13.87 -0.59
C GLN A 95 35.14 14.85 -0.85
N ALA A 96 36.41 14.39 -0.79
CA ALA A 96 37.58 15.23 -0.99
C ALA A 96 37.57 15.92 -2.37
N ALA A 97 37.01 15.30 -3.41
CA ALA A 97 36.88 15.88 -4.73
C ALA A 97 35.79 16.97 -4.84
N ARG A 98 34.80 16.96 -3.92
CA ARG A 98 33.67 17.88 -3.88
C ARG A 98 33.31 18.17 -2.43
N PRO A 99 34.09 18.98 -1.72
CA PRO A 99 33.90 19.18 -0.29
C PRO A 99 32.56 19.88 0.07
N SER A 100 31.94 20.56 -0.88
CA SER A 100 30.59 21.13 -0.71
C SER A 100 29.47 20.08 -0.68
N ASP A 101 29.74 18.84 -1.15
CA ASP A 101 28.82 17.71 -1.03
C ASP A 101 29.07 17.01 0.32
N ALA A 102 28.64 17.65 1.40
CA ALA A 102 28.83 17.21 2.76
C ALA A 102 27.53 16.78 3.41
N LYS A 103 27.62 15.85 4.36
CA LYS A 103 26.50 15.34 5.16
C LYS A 103 26.92 15.22 6.61
N ILE A 104 25.99 15.44 7.54
CA ILE A 104 26.22 15.11 8.96
C ILE A 104 26.21 13.59 9.09
N ASN A 105 27.19 13.04 9.80
CA ASN A 105 27.31 11.61 10.07
C ASN A 105 26.32 11.18 11.16
N ASP A 106 25.04 11.23 10.83
CA ASP A 106 23.99 10.65 11.66
C ASP A 106 23.05 9.77 10.82
N PHE A 107 22.45 8.81 11.50
CA PHE A 107 21.62 7.79 10.86
C PHE A 107 20.47 8.39 10.02
N PHE A 108 19.79 9.40 10.55
CA PHE A 108 18.64 9.97 9.85
C PHE A 108 19.05 10.92 8.71
N SER A 109 20.15 11.64 8.84
CA SER A 109 20.70 12.46 7.76
C SER A 109 21.11 11.60 6.56
N LEU A 110 21.66 10.42 6.81
CA LEU A 110 22.12 9.51 5.79
C LEU A 110 20.99 8.64 5.21
N TRP A 111 20.15 8.08 6.06
CA TRP A 111 19.20 7.02 5.68
C TRP A 111 17.73 7.40 5.79
N GLY A 112 17.42 8.55 6.43
CA GLY A 112 16.03 8.94 6.74
C GLY A 112 15.12 8.97 5.52
N VAL A 113 15.58 9.57 4.42
CA VAL A 113 14.80 9.66 3.17
C VAL A 113 14.56 8.27 2.58
N ALA A 114 15.60 7.42 2.55
CA ALA A 114 15.49 6.06 2.04
C ALA A 114 14.50 5.23 2.87
N LEU A 115 14.54 5.36 4.21
CA LEU A 115 13.64 4.65 5.13
C LEU A 115 12.18 5.10 4.98
N ILE A 116 11.93 6.40 4.88
CA ILE A 116 10.57 6.93 4.68
C ILE A 116 10.01 6.43 3.35
N LEU A 117 10.78 6.54 2.27
CA LEU A 117 10.35 6.06 0.95
C LEU A 117 10.14 4.55 0.95
N ALA A 118 11.02 3.77 1.60
CA ALA A 118 10.87 2.32 1.70
C ALA A 118 9.63 1.93 2.52
N GLY A 119 9.43 2.55 3.68
CA GLY A 119 8.29 2.27 4.56
C GLY A 119 6.96 2.59 3.90
N MET A 120 6.81 3.81 3.38
CA MET A 120 5.60 4.21 2.67
C MET A 120 5.40 3.40 1.39
N GLY A 121 6.46 3.20 0.61
CA GLY A 121 6.42 2.40 -0.60
C GLY A 121 5.99 0.96 -0.36
N ALA A 122 6.49 0.33 0.72
CA ALA A 122 6.08 -1.01 1.12
C ALA A 122 4.59 -1.08 1.48
N VAL A 123 4.07 -0.12 2.24
CA VAL A 123 2.63 -0.07 2.59
C VAL A 123 1.77 0.05 1.33
N PHE A 124 2.06 1.02 0.46
CA PHE A 124 1.29 1.20 -0.78
C PHE A 124 1.38 -0.02 -1.69
N PHE A 125 2.58 -0.58 -1.86
CA PHE A 125 2.79 -1.76 -2.70
C PHE A 125 2.06 -2.98 -2.17
N LEU A 126 2.14 -3.27 -0.87
CA LEU A 126 1.48 -4.41 -0.25
C LEU A 126 -0.05 -4.30 -0.32
N VAL A 127 -0.62 -3.11 -0.12
CA VAL A 127 -2.06 -2.89 -0.28
C VAL A 127 -2.48 -3.13 -1.73
N GLY A 128 -1.82 -2.51 -2.69
CA GLY A 128 -2.16 -2.64 -4.10
C GLY A 128 -1.98 -4.07 -4.63
N ALA A 129 -0.82 -4.67 -4.38
CA ALA A 129 -0.49 -6.05 -4.78
C ALA A 129 -1.38 -7.07 -4.04
N GLY A 130 -1.67 -6.85 -2.75
CA GLY A 130 -2.55 -7.70 -1.96
C GLY A 130 -3.96 -7.76 -2.55
N ILE A 131 -4.53 -6.62 -2.98
CA ILE A 131 -5.83 -6.58 -3.66
C ILE A 131 -5.77 -7.38 -4.99
N ILE A 132 -4.69 -7.23 -5.77
CA ILE A 132 -4.53 -7.96 -7.04
C ILE A 132 -4.47 -9.46 -6.80
N VAL A 133 -3.64 -9.89 -5.85
CA VAL A 133 -3.48 -11.31 -5.49
C VAL A 133 -4.79 -11.89 -4.96
N PHE A 134 -5.47 -11.17 -4.06
CA PHE A 134 -6.75 -11.61 -3.50
C PHE A 134 -7.81 -11.84 -4.60
N ILE A 135 -7.96 -10.89 -5.53
CA ILE A 135 -8.90 -11.01 -6.66
C ILE A 135 -8.53 -12.20 -7.56
N ALA A 136 -7.23 -12.38 -7.85
CA ALA A 136 -6.75 -13.48 -8.69
C ALA A 136 -6.98 -14.86 -8.03
N LEU A 137 -6.69 -14.98 -6.73
CA LEU A 137 -6.92 -16.22 -5.99
C LEU A 137 -8.40 -16.56 -5.89
N LYS A 138 -9.24 -15.56 -5.60
CA LYS A 138 -10.69 -15.75 -5.57
C LYS A 138 -11.24 -16.16 -6.94
N GLY A 139 -10.82 -15.52 -8.01
CA GLY A 139 -11.22 -15.90 -9.36
C GLY A 139 -10.83 -17.33 -9.73
N ARG A 140 -9.61 -17.77 -9.35
CA ARG A 140 -9.17 -19.16 -9.54
C ARG A 140 -10.03 -20.14 -8.72
N GLN A 141 -10.36 -19.79 -7.48
CA GLN A 141 -11.24 -20.61 -6.65
C GLN A 141 -12.63 -20.74 -7.26
N ASP A 142 -13.23 -19.63 -7.71
CA ASP A 142 -14.54 -19.61 -8.35
C ASP A 142 -14.54 -20.49 -9.62
N GLU A 143 -13.51 -20.42 -10.46
CA GLU A 143 -13.38 -21.27 -11.65
C GLU A 143 -13.17 -22.76 -11.30
N MET A 144 -12.37 -23.06 -10.29
CA MET A 144 -12.22 -24.46 -9.82
C MET A 144 -13.56 -25.02 -9.32
N LEU A 145 -14.33 -24.24 -8.57
CA LEU A 145 -15.63 -24.66 -8.08
C LEU A 145 -16.63 -24.92 -9.21
N LYS A 146 -16.63 -24.09 -10.25
CA LYS A 146 -17.46 -24.31 -11.44
C LYS A 146 -17.13 -25.59 -12.20
N THR A 147 -15.85 -25.96 -12.25
CA THR A 147 -15.38 -27.11 -13.06
C THR A 147 -15.36 -28.42 -12.29
N SER A 148 -15.03 -28.41 -11.01
CA SER A 148 -14.82 -29.60 -10.17
C SER A 148 -15.64 -29.62 -8.88
N GLY A 149 -16.42 -28.59 -8.59
CA GLY A 149 -17.29 -28.54 -7.43
C GLY A 149 -18.55 -29.41 -7.59
N VAL A 150 -19.14 -29.78 -6.48
CA VAL A 150 -20.44 -30.48 -6.44
C VAL A 150 -21.55 -29.44 -6.62
N ALA A 151 -22.35 -29.61 -7.67
CA ALA A 151 -23.51 -28.75 -7.91
C ALA A 151 -24.68 -29.15 -7.00
N ILE A 152 -25.20 -28.20 -6.26
CA ILE A 152 -26.41 -28.35 -5.45
C ILE A 152 -27.47 -27.31 -5.85
N GLU A 153 -28.75 -27.68 -5.79
CA GLU A 153 -29.84 -26.72 -5.96
C GLU A 153 -30.22 -26.15 -4.60
N THR A 154 -30.26 -24.83 -4.51
CA THR A 154 -30.52 -24.08 -3.28
C THR A 154 -31.76 -23.20 -3.44
N GLN A 155 -32.52 -22.99 -2.38
CA GLN A 155 -33.71 -22.15 -2.40
C GLN A 155 -33.30 -20.66 -2.39
N TYR A 156 -33.80 -19.88 -3.34
CA TYR A 156 -33.67 -18.43 -3.31
C TYR A 156 -34.37 -17.85 -2.08
N GLN A 157 -33.67 -16.93 -1.39
CA GLN A 157 -34.23 -16.27 -0.19
C GLN A 157 -34.52 -14.79 -0.48
N SER A 158 -33.51 -14.03 -0.83
CA SER A 158 -33.63 -12.58 -0.99
C SER A 158 -32.43 -11.98 -1.73
N VAL A 159 -32.56 -10.70 -2.06
CA VAL A 159 -31.45 -9.82 -2.43
C VAL A 159 -31.20 -8.86 -1.28
N GLU A 160 -29.97 -8.76 -0.83
CA GLU A 160 -29.54 -7.81 0.21
C GLU A 160 -28.49 -6.81 -0.32
N GLN A 161 -28.48 -5.60 0.20
CA GLN A 161 -27.38 -4.67 -0.02
C GLN A 161 -26.20 -5.00 0.91
N ASN A 162 -25.00 -5.09 0.36
CA ASN A 162 -23.78 -5.23 1.16
C ASN A 162 -23.31 -3.87 1.67
N THR A 163 -23.81 -3.44 2.81
CA THR A 163 -23.50 -2.15 3.44
C THR A 163 -22.06 -2.06 3.95
N ALA A 164 -21.36 -3.19 4.11
CA ALA A 164 -19.94 -3.21 4.49
C ALA A 164 -19.01 -2.71 3.38
N LEU A 165 -19.49 -2.62 2.13
CA LEU A 165 -18.74 -2.11 1.00
C LEU A 165 -19.49 -0.94 0.36
N SER A 166 -18.79 0.21 0.23
CA SER A 166 -19.32 1.37 -0.48
C SER A 166 -18.29 1.88 -1.48
N VAL A 167 -18.73 2.17 -2.71
CA VAL A 167 -17.91 2.80 -3.75
C VAL A 167 -18.71 3.96 -4.33
N ASN A 168 -18.20 5.18 -4.18
CA ASN A 168 -18.88 6.41 -4.59
C ASN A 168 -20.31 6.52 -4.02
N GLY A 169 -20.50 6.17 -2.74
CA GLY A 169 -21.81 6.20 -2.07
C GLY A 169 -22.78 5.10 -2.48
N LYS A 170 -22.39 4.18 -3.35
CA LYS A 170 -23.23 3.04 -3.77
C LYS A 170 -22.77 1.75 -3.10
N HIS A 171 -23.73 0.97 -2.62
CA HIS A 171 -23.50 -0.36 -2.07
C HIS A 171 -23.85 -1.42 -3.12
N PRO A 172 -23.06 -2.48 -3.27
CA PRO A 172 -23.39 -3.58 -4.16
C PRO A 172 -24.49 -4.46 -3.53
N PHE A 173 -25.13 -5.25 -4.36
CA PHE A 173 -26.13 -6.24 -3.97
C PHE A 173 -25.52 -7.63 -3.93
N ARG A 174 -26.15 -8.51 -3.12
CA ARG A 174 -25.85 -9.95 -3.07
C ARG A 174 -27.16 -10.72 -3.11
N VAL A 175 -27.12 -11.85 -3.79
CA VAL A 175 -28.22 -12.83 -3.78
C VAL A 175 -27.95 -13.83 -2.66
N LEU A 176 -28.95 -14.07 -1.83
CA LEU A 176 -28.94 -15.05 -0.75
C LEU A 176 -29.72 -16.29 -1.16
N THR A 177 -29.13 -17.45 -0.90
CA THR A 177 -29.78 -18.74 -1.09
C THR A 177 -29.56 -19.63 0.12
N GLN A 178 -30.48 -20.56 0.34
CA GLN A 178 -30.45 -21.49 1.47
C GLN A 178 -30.44 -22.93 0.99
N TRP A 179 -29.71 -23.77 1.68
CA TRP A 179 -29.68 -25.20 1.45
C TRP A 179 -29.59 -25.96 2.77
N GLN A 180 -30.42 -26.98 2.93
CA GLN A 180 -30.31 -27.91 4.05
C GLN A 180 -29.47 -29.10 3.62
N ASN A 181 -28.40 -29.38 4.32
CA ASN A 181 -27.56 -30.52 4.07
C ASN A 181 -28.31 -31.83 4.42
N PRO A 182 -28.61 -32.69 3.46
CA PRO A 182 -29.39 -33.90 3.74
C PRO A 182 -28.70 -34.92 4.66
N ALA A 183 -27.36 -34.85 4.79
CA ALA A 183 -26.60 -35.78 5.63
C ALA A 183 -26.51 -35.30 7.09
N THR A 184 -26.47 -33.99 7.35
CA THR A 184 -26.29 -33.45 8.72
C THR A 184 -27.50 -32.66 9.21
N SER A 185 -28.46 -32.37 8.33
CA SER A 185 -29.62 -31.48 8.58
C SER A 185 -29.25 -30.03 8.85
N ASP A 186 -27.98 -29.63 8.73
CA ASP A 186 -27.53 -28.25 8.89
C ASP A 186 -28.08 -27.36 7.78
N ILE A 187 -28.42 -26.14 8.13
CA ILE A 187 -28.85 -25.11 7.18
C ILE A 187 -27.67 -24.23 6.83
N HIS A 188 -27.34 -24.17 5.55
CA HIS A 188 -26.30 -23.30 4.98
C HIS A 188 -26.93 -22.16 4.22
N ILE A 189 -26.47 -20.92 4.49
CA ILE A 189 -26.85 -19.72 3.73
C ILE A 189 -25.67 -19.31 2.86
N PHE A 190 -25.90 -19.27 1.55
CA PHE A 190 -24.88 -18.86 0.58
C PHE A 190 -25.15 -17.44 0.10
N LYS A 191 -24.09 -16.65 0.00
CA LYS A 191 -24.11 -15.26 -0.49
C LYS A 191 -23.33 -15.18 -1.80
N SER A 192 -23.95 -14.61 -2.82
CA SER A 192 -23.27 -14.43 -4.10
C SER A 192 -22.11 -13.45 -4.04
N ASN A 193 -21.32 -13.39 -5.10
CA ASN A 193 -20.40 -12.28 -5.35
C ASN A 193 -21.16 -10.96 -5.47
N ASN A 194 -20.49 -9.84 -5.19
CA ASN A 194 -21.08 -8.51 -5.25
C ASN A 194 -21.55 -8.14 -6.67
N LEU A 195 -22.79 -7.70 -6.77
CA LEU A 195 -23.43 -7.18 -7.98
C LEU A 195 -23.60 -5.66 -7.84
N TRP A 196 -23.18 -4.89 -8.83
CA TRP A 196 -23.29 -3.42 -8.81
C TRP A 196 -24.59 -2.90 -9.43
N PHE A 197 -25.62 -3.74 -9.46
CA PHE A 197 -26.98 -3.40 -9.84
C PHE A 197 -27.92 -4.26 -9.00
N ASP A 198 -29.16 -3.84 -8.88
CA ASP A 198 -30.21 -4.62 -8.23
C ASP A 198 -30.67 -5.75 -9.13
N PRO A 199 -30.41 -7.02 -8.79
CA PRO A 199 -30.78 -8.15 -9.61
C PRO A 199 -32.23 -8.61 -9.40
N SER A 200 -32.98 -8.02 -8.46
CA SER A 200 -34.30 -8.53 -8.02
C SER A 200 -35.30 -8.72 -9.17
N ALA A 201 -35.30 -7.80 -10.14
CA ALA A 201 -36.20 -7.87 -11.28
C ALA A 201 -35.84 -8.97 -12.32
N PHE A 202 -34.66 -9.60 -12.19
CA PHE A 202 -34.16 -10.62 -13.10
C PHE A 202 -34.14 -12.02 -12.50
N ILE A 203 -34.59 -12.17 -11.25
CA ILE A 203 -34.63 -13.46 -10.55
C ILE A 203 -36.08 -13.93 -10.53
N ASP A 204 -36.40 -14.78 -11.50
CA ASP A 204 -37.70 -15.44 -11.66
C ASP A 204 -37.68 -16.91 -11.19
N LYS A 205 -36.56 -17.37 -10.67
CA LYS A 205 -36.30 -18.75 -10.27
C LYS A 205 -36.46 -18.94 -8.76
N GLU A 206 -37.14 -20.00 -8.35
CA GLU A 206 -37.24 -20.42 -6.95
C GLU A 206 -35.95 -21.06 -6.44
N THR A 207 -35.19 -21.68 -7.36
CA THR A 207 -33.90 -22.35 -7.03
C THR A 207 -32.74 -21.74 -7.82
N ILE A 208 -31.59 -21.70 -7.13
CA ILE A 208 -30.32 -21.20 -7.71
C ILE A 208 -29.26 -22.26 -7.48
N ARG A 209 -28.50 -22.55 -8.52
CA ARG A 209 -27.41 -23.49 -8.45
C ARG A 209 -26.21 -22.90 -7.69
N VAL A 210 -25.68 -23.69 -6.76
CA VAL A 210 -24.46 -23.38 -6.03
C VAL A 210 -23.47 -24.53 -6.20
N PHE A 211 -22.23 -24.20 -6.53
CA PHE A 211 -21.14 -25.17 -6.54
C PHE A 211 -20.40 -25.13 -5.22
N ILE A 212 -20.29 -26.26 -4.53
CA ILE A 212 -19.56 -26.39 -3.27
C ILE A 212 -18.34 -27.27 -3.45
N ALA A 213 -17.30 -27.05 -2.65
CA ALA A 213 -16.17 -27.97 -2.60
C ALA A 213 -16.61 -29.29 -1.94
N GLN A 214 -16.10 -30.42 -2.44
CA GLN A 214 -16.40 -31.73 -1.90
C GLN A 214 -16.04 -31.79 -0.40
N GLY A 215 -17.04 -32.08 0.44
CA GLY A 215 -16.88 -32.16 1.90
C GLY A 215 -16.72 -30.83 2.63
N ASN A 216 -16.77 -29.68 1.96
CA ASN A 216 -16.67 -28.37 2.59
C ASN A 216 -17.62 -27.33 1.98
N PRO A 217 -18.86 -27.20 2.52
CA PRO A 217 -19.83 -26.23 2.03
C PRO A 217 -19.46 -24.76 2.26
N GLU A 218 -18.45 -24.44 3.08
CA GLU A 218 -18.00 -23.06 3.29
C GLU A 218 -17.26 -22.51 2.07
N LYS A 219 -16.69 -23.40 1.23
CA LYS A 219 -16.07 -23.02 -0.04
C LYS A 219 -17.07 -23.23 -1.17
N TYR A 220 -17.68 -22.17 -1.63
CA TYR A 220 -18.76 -22.21 -2.58
C TYR A 220 -18.70 -21.12 -3.62
N TYR A 221 -19.43 -21.32 -4.72
CA TYR A 221 -19.70 -20.34 -5.77
C TYR A 221 -21.18 -20.38 -6.12
N VAL A 222 -21.87 -19.23 -6.04
CA VAL A 222 -23.29 -19.08 -6.43
C VAL A 222 -23.35 -18.79 -7.93
N ASP A 223 -24.00 -19.63 -8.70
CA ASP A 223 -24.13 -19.46 -10.17
C ASP A 223 -25.24 -18.47 -10.50
N LEU A 224 -24.81 -17.29 -10.92
CA LEU A 224 -25.67 -16.22 -11.39
C LEU A 224 -25.51 -15.97 -12.91
N SER A 225 -25.14 -16.98 -13.68
CA SER A 225 -24.89 -16.88 -15.13
C SER A 225 -26.13 -16.48 -15.91
N PHE A 226 -27.32 -16.67 -15.34
CA PHE A 226 -28.60 -16.29 -15.93
C PHE A 226 -28.87 -14.77 -15.87
N LEU A 227 -28.16 -14.02 -15.01
CA LEU A 227 -28.33 -12.57 -14.89
C LEU A 227 -27.73 -11.83 -16.08
N PRO A 228 -28.31 -10.68 -16.47
CA PRO A 228 -27.74 -9.85 -17.51
C PRO A 228 -26.35 -9.34 -17.15
N LYS A 229 -25.46 -9.28 -18.15
CA LYS A 229 -24.14 -8.67 -17.97
C LYS A 229 -24.24 -7.16 -18.21
N LEU A 230 -23.84 -6.36 -17.23
CA LEU A 230 -23.67 -4.92 -17.45
C LEU A 230 -22.49 -4.70 -18.43
N LYS A 231 -22.75 -3.95 -19.48
CA LYS A 231 -21.73 -3.50 -20.45
C LYS A 231 -20.97 -2.27 -19.96
#